data_ef0509ee285b07d08a0d59a347b69611
#
_entry.id   ef0509ee285b07d08a0d59a347b69611
#
_cell.length_a   1.000
_cell.length_b   1.000
_cell.length_c   1.000
_cell.angle_alpha   90.00
_cell.angle_beta   90.00
_cell.angle_gamma   90.00
#
_symmetry.space_group_name_H-M   'P 1'
#
loop_
_entity.id
_entity.type
_entity.pdbx_description
1 polymer ?
#
loop_
_entity_poly.entity_id
_entity_poly.type
_entity_poly.pdbx_seq_one_letter_code
_entity_poly.pdbx_strand_id
1 'polypeptide(L)'
;MRFNILKIHSLISLFFLTSILLSDEYILVPKNILDVQTGKLYEANIHIKDGLITSISNKKLAKENKQIINLSGITLIPGLMDAHVHLIGNNELNGYSSMGESTQLATLYGAKNARSTLLAGFTTVRNVGAGKFADVAL
;
A
#
# COMPACT_ATOMS: atom_id res chain seq x y z
N MET A 1 -32.70 39.10 15.95
CA MET A 1 -31.70 38.75 14.91
C MET A 1 -31.97 37.33 14.48
N ARG A 2 -32.70 37.12 13.36
CA ARG A 2 -33.05 35.77 12.85
C ARG A 2 -31.97 35.36 11.86
N PHE A 3 -31.07 34.50 12.28
CA PHE A 3 -30.12 33.86 11.36
C PHE A 3 -30.87 32.91 10.43
N ASN A 4 -30.68 33.10 9.13
CA ASN A 4 -31.34 32.32 8.09
C ASN A 4 -30.71 30.91 8.02
N ILE A 5 -31.26 29.96 8.76
CA ILE A 5 -30.86 28.54 8.82
C ILE A 5 -30.86 27.91 7.42
N LEU A 6 -31.73 28.36 6.50
CA LEU A 6 -31.77 27.83 5.12
C LEU A 6 -30.48 28.07 4.32
N LYS A 7 -29.76 29.19 4.57
CA LYS A 7 -28.50 29.47 3.85
C LYS A 7 -27.35 28.59 4.32
N ILE A 8 -27.36 28.15 5.58
CA ILE A 8 -26.33 27.29 6.14
C ILE A 8 -26.47 25.87 5.59
N HIS A 9 -27.69 25.35 5.45
CA HIS A 9 -27.93 24.04 4.85
C HIS A 9 -27.51 23.98 3.38
N SER A 10 -27.66 25.04 2.61
CA SER A 10 -27.26 25.12 1.21
C SER A 10 -25.74 25.12 1.07
N LEU A 11 -24.98 25.77 1.97
CA LEU A 11 -23.51 25.76 1.97
C LEU A 11 -22.93 24.41 2.39
N ILE A 12 -23.55 23.75 3.38
CA ILE A 12 -23.09 22.42 3.84
C ILE A 12 -23.38 21.36 2.77
N SER A 13 -24.52 21.45 2.09
CA SER A 13 -24.84 20.55 0.97
C SER A 13 -23.88 20.71 -0.22
N LEU A 14 -23.41 21.93 -0.50
CA LEU A 14 -22.43 22.18 -1.57
C LEU A 14 -21.03 21.64 -1.21
N PHE A 15 -20.67 21.63 0.07
CA PHE A 15 -19.37 21.08 0.51
C PHE A 15 -19.32 19.56 0.47
N PHE A 16 -20.46 18.88 0.64
CA PHE A 16 -20.57 17.42 0.47
C PHE A 16 -20.64 16.96 -0.99
N LEU A 17 -21.02 17.85 -1.91
CA LEU A 17 -21.13 17.50 -3.33
C LEU A 17 -19.80 17.61 -4.09
N THR A 18 -18.76 18.18 -3.49
CA THR A 18 -17.42 18.33 -4.12
C THR A 18 -16.43 17.25 -3.76
N SER A 19 -16.80 16.24 -2.99
CA SER A 19 -16.09 14.95 -2.99
C SER A 19 -16.43 14.18 -4.28
N ILE A 20 -16.26 14.85 -5.43
CA ILE A 20 -16.18 14.16 -6.72
C ILE A 20 -15.03 13.18 -6.59
N LEU A 21 -15.36 11.92 -6.59
CA LEU A 21 -14.52 10.76 -6.77
C LEU A 21 -13.49 11.07 -7.87
N LEU A 22 -12.34 11.63 -7.49
CA LEU A 22 -11.16 11.55 -8.31
C LEU A 22 -10.77 10.07 -8.29
N SER A 23 -11.26 9.33 -9.29
CA SER A 23 -10.82 7.97 -9.54
C SER A 23 -9.33 8.04 -9.80
N ASP A 24 -8.53 7.44 -8.91
CA ASP A 24 -7.10 7.28 -9.14
C ASP A 24 -6.91 6.23 -10.22
N GLU A 25 -6.85 6.69 -11.47
CA GLU A 25 -6.62 5.83 -12.61
C GLU A 25 -5.27 6.14 -13.24
N TYR A 26 -4.40 5.13 -13.29
CA TYR A 26 -3.06 5.26 -13.88
C TYR A 26 -2.62 3.96 -14.56
N ILE A 27 -1.61 4.10 -15.41
CA ILE A 27 -1.03 3.00 -16.18
C ILE A 27 0.44 2.88 -15.83
N LEU A 28 0.85 1.70 -15.37
CA LEU A 28 2.26 1.36 -15.20
C LEU A 28 2.80 0.81 -16.52
N VAL A 29 3.95 1.33 -16.94
CA VAL A 29 4.65 0.92 -18.16
C VAL A 29 6.03 0.37 -17.79
N PRO A 30 6.12 -0.89 -17.32
CA PRO A 30 7.39 -1.51 -16.97
C PRO A 30 8.13 -1.98 -18.23
N LYS A 31 9.43 -2.32 -18.05
CA LYS A 31 10.17 -3.05 -19.08
C LYS A 31 9.60 -4.46 -19.26
N ASN A 32 9.37 -5.17 -18.17
CA ASN A 32 8.84 -6.53 -18.16
C ASN A 32 7.93 -6.73 -16.94
N ILE A 33 7.10 -7.75 -17.02
CA ILE A 33 6.33 -8.32 -15.91
C ILE A 33 6.74 -9.78 -15.77
N LEU A 34 6.92 -10.25 -14.53
CA LEU A 34 7.15 -11.65 -14.23
C LEU A 34 5.82 -12.40 -14.13
N ASP A 35 5.64 -13.40 -14.98
CA ASP A 35 4.63 -14.42 -14.77
C ASP A 35 5.16 -15.43 -13.74
N VAL A 36 4.60 -15.41 -12.54
CA VAL A 36 5.05 -16.26 -11.44
C VAL A 36 4.71 -17.74 -11.62
N GLN A 37 3.73 -18.06 -12.46
CA GLN A 37 3.36 -19.45 -12.73
C GLN A 37 4.36 -20.12 -13.66
N THR A 38 4.81 -19.40 -14.67
CA THR A 38 5.72 -19.93 -15.69
C THR A 38 7.18 -19.53 -15.49
N GLY A 39 7.45 -18.53 -14.62
CA GLY A 39 8.78 -17.94 -14.45
C GLY A 39 9.25 -17.11 -15.63
N LYS A 40 8.40 -16.82 -16.61
CA LYS A 40 8.76 -16.09 -17.82
C LYS A 40 8.51 -14.60 -17.67
N LEU A 41 9.34 -13.81 -18.33
CA LEU A 41 9.17 -12.37 -18.48
C LEU A 41 8.39 -12.08 -19.75
N TYR A 42 7.47 -11.13 -19.67
CA TYR A 42 6.72 -10.64 -20.83
C TYR A 42 6.49 -9.12 -20.74
N GLU A 43 6.29 -8.50 -21.88
CA GLU A 43 6.03 -7.05 -21.98
C GLU A 43 4.53 -6.80 -21.95
N ALA A 44 4.09 -5.97 -21.00
CA ALA A 44 2.71 -5.48 -20.94
C ALA A 44 2.63 -4.23 -20.07
N ASN A 45 1.51 -3.51 -20.20
CA ASN A 45 1.13 -2.40 -19.35
C ASN A 45 0.11 -2.86 -18.32
N ILE A 46 0.17 -2.31 -17.11
CA ILE A 46 -0.78 -2.60 -16.04
C ILE A 46 -1.67 -1.38 -15.85
N HIS A 47 -2.97 -1.57 -16.03
CA HIS A 47 -3.98 -0.56 -15.78
C HIS A 47 -4.49 -0.71 -14.36
N ILE A 48 -4.44 0.38 -13.61
CA ILE A 48 -4.87 0.44 -12.22
C ILE A 48 -5.96 1.50 -12.11
N LYS A 49 -7.04 1.14 -11.41
CA LYS A 49 -8.13 2.04 -11.09
C LYS A 49 -8.59 1.75 -9.67
N ASP A 50 -8.70 2.80 -8.87
CA ASP A 50 -9.16 2.71 -7.46
C ASP A 50 -8.38 1.65 -6.66
N GLY A 51 -7.05 1.59 -6.85
CA GLY A 51 -6.16 0.64 -6.19
C GLY A 51 -6.21 -0.81 -6.70
N LEU A 52 -7.01 -1.09 -7.74
CA LEU A 52 -7.16 -2.43 -8.30
C LEU A 52 -6.56 -2.54 -9.70
N ILE A 53 -5.91 -3.66 -10.01
CA ILE A 53 -5.48 -4.00 -11.37
C ILE A 53 -6.72 -4.36 -12.19
N THR A 54 -7.07 -3.51 -13.15
CA THR A 54 -8.24 -3.70 -14.00
C THR A 54 -7.91 -4.45 -15.29
N SER A 55 -6.70 -4.30 -15.79
CA SER A 55 -6.22 -5.09 -16.93
C SER A 55 -4.70 -5.12 -17.01
N ILE A 56 -4.18 -6.16 -17.64
CA ILE A 56 -2.78 -6.29 -18.06
C ILE A 56 -2.80 -6.53 -19.57
N SER A 57 -2.21 -5.65 -20.35
CA SER A 57 -2.26 -5.77 -21.81
C SER A 57 -1.03 -5.14 -22.47
N ASN A 58 -0.64 -5.69 -23.62
CA ASN A 58 0.41 -5.15 -24.47
C ASN A 58 -0.11 -4.20 -25.57
N LYS A 59 -1.36 -3.76 -25.46
CA LYS A 59 -1.92 -2.77 -26.39
C LYS A 59 -1.16 -1.45 -26.27
N LYS A 60 -0.89 -0.80 -27.41
CA LYS A 60 -0.39 0.58 -27.41
C LYS A 60 -1.33 1.43 -26.57
N LEU A 61 -0.73 2.24 -25.69
CA LEU A 61 -1.48 3.21 -24.89
C LEU A 61 -2.27 4.10 -25.86
N ALA A 62 -3.58 4.02 -25.79
CA ALA A 62 -4.42 5.05 -26.40
C ALA A 62 -4.05 6.39 -25.74
N LYS A 63 -4.15 7.50 -26.47
CA LYS A 63 -4.01 8.85 -25.89
C LYS A 63 -5.23 9.14 -25.01
N GLU A 64 -5.30 8.45 -23.90
CA GLU A 64 -6.32 8.67 -22.88
C GLU A 64 -5.75 9.65 -21.84
N ASN A 65 -6.60 10.47 -21.26
CA ASN A 65 -6.24 11.41 -20.18
C ASN A 65 -5.94 10.68 -18.86
N LYS A 66 -5.10 9.63 -18.91
CA LYS A 66 -4.69 8.83 -17.77
C LYS A 66 -3.25 9.16 -17.39
N GLN A 67 -2.97 9.13 -16.10
CA GLN A 67 -1.60 9.28 -15.62
C GLN A 67 -0.78 8.06 -16.04
N ILE A 68 0.35 8.29 -16.72
CA ILE A 68 1.28 7.24 -17.12
C ILE A 68 2.50 7.27 -16.20
N ILE A 69 2.79 6.16 -15.55
CA ILE A 69 4.00 5.96 -14.74
C ILE A 69 4.96 5.10 -15.52
N ASN A 70 6.01 5.74 -16.05
CA ASN A 70 7.02 5.05 -16.84
C ASN A 70 8.03 4.33 -15.93
N LEU A 71 8.15 3.03 -16.10
CA LEU A 71 9.03 2.12 -15.37
C LEU A 71 9.91 1.31 -16.34
N SER A 72 10.33 1.92 -17.44
CA SER A 72 11.00 1.27 -18.58
C SER A 72 12.32 0.56 -18.24
N GLY A 73 12.92 0.84 -17.08
CA GLY A 73 14.13 0.15 -16.57
C GLY A 73 13.84 -0.99 -15.60
N ILE A 74 12.56 -1.24 -15.25
CA ILE A 74 12.17 -2.08 -14.11
C ILE A 74 11.39 -3.29 -14.60
N THR A 75 11.65 -4.44 -14.01
CA THR A 75 10.78 -5.62 -14.09
C THR A 75 9.82 -5.59 -12.90
N LEU A 76 8.53 -5.59 -13.17
CA LEU A 76 7.51 -5.71 -12.14
C LEU A 76 7.29 -7.17 -11.75
N ILE A 77 7.19 -7.39 -10.46
CA ILE A 77 6.82 -8.67 -9.87
C ILE A 77 5.62 -8.44 -8.94
N PRO A 78 4.80 -9.44 -8.66
CA PRO A 78 3.82 -9.37 -7.57
C PRO A 78 4.52 -9.07 -6.25
N GLY A 79 3.82 -8.42 -5.32
CA GLY A 79 4.34 -8.22 -3.97
C GLY A 79 4.78 -9.53 -3.33
N LEU A 80 5.94 -9.50 -2.70
CA LEU A 80 6.51 -10.67 -2.03
C LEU A 80 5.70 -11.04 -0.79
N MET A 81 5.72 -12.31 -0.43
CA MET A 81 5.09 -12.84 0.77
C MET A 81 6.12 -13.53 1.66
N ASP A 82 6.06 -13.23 2.97
CA ASP A 82 6.89 -13.91 3.96
C ASP A 82 5.98 -14.55 5.02
N ALA A 83 6.02 -15.87 5.11
CA ALA A 83 5.16 -16.66 6.00
C ALA A 83 5.70 -16.75 7.44
N HIS A 84 6.85 -16.14 7.75
CA HIS A 84 7.47 -16.21 9.07
C HIS A 84 8.26 -14.95 9.40
N VAL A 85 7.60 -13.94 9.97
CA VAL A 85 8.25 -12.71 10.41
C VAL A 85 8.02 -12.44 11.90
N HIS A 86 8.91 -11.62 12.47
CA HIS A 86 8.77 -11.02 13.79
C HIS A 86 8.84 -9.50 13.63
N LEU A 87 7.69 -8.85 13.46
CA LEU A 87 7.63 -7.40 13.26
C LEU A 87 7.80 -6.63 14.58
N ILE A 88 7.27 -7.18 15.69
CA ILE A 88 7.17 -6.45 16.96
C ILE A 88 8.49 -6.50 17.72
N GLY A 89 8.88 -5.35 18.26
CA GLY A 89 10.08 -5.19 19.07
C GLY A 89 11.28 -4.59 18.35
N ASN A 90 12.29 -4.27 19.13
CA ASN A 90 13.55 -3.79 18.62
C ASN A 90 14.47 -4.97 18.29
N ASN A 91 14.70 -5.19 17.02
CA ASN A 91 15.54 -6.29 16.50
C ASN A 91 17.03 -6.16 16.87
N GLU A 92 17.45 -5.01 17.42
CA GLU A 92 18.81 -4.80 17.90
C GLU A 92 19.02 -5.31 19.36
N LEU A 93 17.92 -5.57 20.08
CA LEU A 93 17.95 -6.06 21.44
C LEU A 93 17.96 -7.58 21.47
N ASN A 94 18.85 -8.16 22.29
CA ASN A 94 19.01 -9.59 22.45
C ASN A 94 18.91 -10.02 23.92
N GLY A 95 18.37 -11.22 24.16
CA GLY A 95 18.36 -11.85 25.47
C GLY A 95 17.76 -10.93 26.57
N TYR A 96 18.51 -10.70 27.65
CA TYR A 96 18.03 -9.93 28.80
C TYR A 96 17.71 -8.46 28.48
N SER A 97 18.36 -7.86 27.48
CA SER A 97 18.12 -6.46 27.12
C SER A 97 16.72 -6.24 26.52
N SER A 98 16.16 -7.26 25.88
CA SER A 98 14.80 -7.19 25.36
C SER A 98 13.72 -7.29 26.45
N MET A 99 14.05 -7.80 27.64
CA MET A 99 13.10 -7.94 28.75
C MET A 99 12.66 -6.60 29.34
N GLY A 100 13.46 -5.55 29.18
CA GLY A 100 13.14 -4.19 29.61
C GLY A 100 12.31 -3.39 28.60
N GLU A 101 12.04 -3.92 27.43
CA GLU A 101 11.27 -3.22 26.40
C GLU A 101 9.77 -3.19 26.76
N SER A 102 9.21 -1.98 26.84
CA SER A 102 7.77 -1.86 27.06
C SER A 102 6.97 -2.28 25.82
N THR A 103 5.76 -2.80 26.02
CA THR A 103 4.88 -3.19 24.91
C THR A 103 4.61 -2.02 23.95
N GLN A 104 4.47 -0.80 24.48
CA GLN A 104 4.25 0.41 23.70
C GLN A 104 5.44 0.70 22.78
N LEU A 105 6.67 0.62 23.32
CA LEU A 105 7.88 0.81 22.53
C LEU A 105 8.04 -0.29 21.48
N ALA A 106 7.82 -1.54 21.88
CA ALA A 106 7.84 -2.69 20.97
C ALA A 106 6.86 -2.52 19.80
N THR A 107 5.65 -1.98 20.03
CA THR A 107 4.66 -1.70 18.98
C THR A 107 5.15 -0.60 18.03
N LEU A 108 5.78 0.47 18.54
CA LEU A 108 6.36 1.53 17.69
C LEU A 108 7.50 0.99 16.81
N TYR A 109 8.35 0.13 17.36
CA TYR A 109 9.33 -0.60 16.53
C TYR A 109 8.64 -1.48 15.49
N GLY A 110 7.52 -2.10 15.83
CA GLY A 110 6.70 -2.87 14.90
C GLY A 110 6.27 -2.04 13.68
N ALA A 111 5.81 -0.81 13.88
CA ALA A 111 5.46 0.10 12.78
C ALA A 111 6.68 0.44 11.90
N LYS A 112 7.84 0.71 12.51
CA LYS A 112 9.11 0.92 11.78
C LYS A 112 9.47 -0.31 10.95
N ASN A 113 9.41 -1.50 11.55
CA ASN A 113 9.76 -2.76 10.91
C ASN A 113 8.80 -3.09 9.77
N ALA A 114 7.48 -2.94 9.98
CA ALA A 114 6.46 -3.13 8.96
C ALA A 114 6.68 -2.22 7.75
N ARG A 115 7.00 -0.92 8.00
CA ARG A 115 7.34 0.01 6.93
C ARG A 115 8.59 -0.44 6.14
N SER A 116 9.63 -0.88 6.83
CA SER A 116 10.86 -1.36 6.17
C SER A 116 10.60 -2.62 5.34
N THR A 117 9.80 -3.54 5.87
CA THR A 117 9.36 -4.77 5.21
C THR A 117 8.57 -4.46 3.93
N LEU A 118 7.60 -3.52 4.02
CA LEU A 118 6.82 -3.08 2.86
C LEU A 118 7.72 -2.43 1.79
N LEU A 119 8.65 -1.55 2.19
CA LEU A 119 9.57 -0.90 1.26
C LEU A 119 10.57 -1.86 0.63
N ALA A 120 10.83 -3.02 1.26
CA ALA A 120 11.61 -4.12 0.67
C ALA A 120 10.81 -4.97 -0.32
N GLY A 121 9.51 -4.68 -0.52
CA GLY A 121 8.64 -5.35 -1.49
C GLY A 121 7.74 -6.44 -0.91
N PHE A 122 7.75 -6.67 0.40
CA PHE A 122 6.87 -7.64 1.04
C PHE A 122 5.52 -7.00 1.37
N THR A 123 4.50 -7.37 0.62
CA THR A 123 3.14 -6.83 0.77
C THR A 123 2.23 -7.70 1.64
N THR A 124 2.67 -8.93 1.92
CA THR A 124 1.94 -9.89 2.76
C THR A 124 2.93 -10.57 3.68
N VAL A 125 2.63 -10.57 4.97
CA VAL A 125 3.48 -11.24 5.97
C VAL A 125 2.63 -12.00 6.97
N ARG A 126 3.19 -13.09 7.52
CA ARG A 126 2.64 -13.80 8.66
C ARG A 126 3.52 -13.52 9.86
N ASN A 127 3.05 -12.68 10.78
CA ASN A 127 3.73 -12.48 12.05
C ASN A 127 3.49 -13.71 12.95
N VAL A 128 4.57 -14.34 13.42
CA VAL A 128 4.50 -15.61 14.15
C VAL A 128 4.77 -15.46 15.65
N GLY A 129 4.91 -14.23 16.13
CA GLY A 129 5.06 -13.97 17.55
C GLY A 129 4.97 -12.50 17.90
N ALA A 130 4.10 -12.18 18.86
CA ALA A 130 4.00 -10.86 19.49
C ALA A 130 3.51 -11.00 20.91
N GLY A 131 4.11 -10.24 21.82
CA GLY A 131 3.61 -10.12 23.19
C GLY A 131 2.37 -9.22 23.24
N LYS A 132 1.40 -9.57 24.10
CA LYS A 132 0.27 -8.72 24.47
C LYS A 132 -0.53 -8.14 23.30
N PHE A 133 -0.69 -8.91 22.22
CA PHE A 133 -1.44 -8.51 21.00
C PHE A 133 -0.91 -7.23 20.34
N ALA A 134 0.38 -6.93 20.47
CA ALA A 134 0.97 -5.74 19.90
C ALA A 134 0.91 -5.73 18.35
N ASP A 135 0.92 -6.88 17.71
CA ASP A 135 0.75 -7.07 16.27
C ASP A 135 -0.69 -6.80 15.80
N VAL A 136 -1.68 -7.05 16.67
CA VAL A 136 -3.09 -6.72 16.37
C VAL A 136 -3.33 -5.22 16.47
N ALA A 137 -2.54 -4.51 17.28
CA ALA A 137 -2.61 -3.06 17.41
C ALA A 137 -1.87 -2.31 16.29
N LEU A 138 -0.98 -2.99 15.56
CA LEU A 138 -0.20 -2.49 14.46
C LEU A 138 -1.01 -2.42 13.17
#